data_e10d88975f903c7a1aba9fa45022c99c
#
_entry.id   e10d88975f903c7a1aba9fa45022c99c
#
_cell.length_a   1.000
_cell.length_b   1.000
_cell.length_c   1.000
_cell.angle_alpha   90.00
_cell.angle_beta   90.00
_cell.angle_gamma   90.00
#
_symmetry.space_group_name_H-M   'P 1'
#
loop_
_entity.id
_entity.type
_entity.pdbx_description
1 polymer ?
#
loop_
_entity_poly.entity_id
_entity_poly.type
_entity_poly.pdbx_seq_one_letter_code
_entity_poly.pdbx_strand_id
1 'polypeptide(L)'
;IFWSGGVVRKMENTRFVNKGIVKKDAKALLSGRPVYTDDIAPSDCLVVKLLRSPHAHAWIEDISTAAALKVPGIEAVFTYKDVPEKRYTQAGQTFPEPSPDDRLILDQHIRYNGDPVAIIAGKDENCVSQAMKRIKVKYKVLEPLLDFTKAIDNPIIIHPEDNYVVKSDIGNDVKRNI
;
A
#
# COMPACT_ATOMS: atom_id res chain seq x y z
N ILE A 1 5.74 32.06 -27.19
CA ILE A 1 6.01 30.66 -27.59
C ILE A 1 5.18 30.39 -28.82
N PHE A 2 5.86 30.37 -29.99
CA PHE A 2 5.22 30.10 -31.29
C PHE A 2 4.99 28.61 -31.44
N TRP A 3 3.75 28.16 -31.55
CA TRP A 3 3.39 26.82 -32.02
C TRP A 3 3.44 26.84 -33.56
N SER A 4 4.45 26.24 -34.14
CA SER A 4 4.54 25.98 -35.58
C SER A 4 3.53 24.89 -35.96
N GLY A 5 2.73 25.17 -36.97
CA GLY A 5 1.59 24.37 -37.42
C GLY A 5 1.91 22.91 -37.71
N GLY A 6 1.49 22.06 -36.79
CA GLY A 6 1.41 20.63 -37.02
C GLY A 6 0.24 20.35 -37.99
N VAL A 7 0.53 19.70 -39.12
CA VAL A 7 -0.46 19.19 -40.05
C VAL A 7 -1.39 18.25 -39.25
N VAL A 8 -2.62 18.72 -38.99
CA VAL A 8 -3.69 17.85 -38.48
C VAL A 8 -4.01 16.88 -39.63
N ARG A 9 -3.38 15.69 -39.58
CA ARG A 9 -3.77 14.59 -40.43
C ARG A 9 -5.21 14.27 -40.09
N LYS A 10 -6.14 14.55 -41.03
CA LYS A 10 -7.52 14.11 -40.98
C LYS A 10 -7.50 12.59 -40.82
N MET A 11 -7.86 12.11 -39.62
CA MET A 11 -7.91 10.67 -39.34
C MET A 11 -9.11 10.10 -40.12
N GLU A 12 -8.84 9.70 -41.36
CA GLU A 12 -9.84 9.11 -42.23
C GLU A 12 -10.12 7.67 -41.79
N ASN A 13 -11.40 7.40 -41.55
CA ASN A 13 -11.99 6.05 -41.37
C ASN A 13 -11.35 5.12 -40.34
N THR A 14 -11.21 5.60 -39.12
CA THR A 14 -10.92 4.69 -38.00
C THR A 14 -12.15 3.84 -37.67
N ARG A 15 -11.93 2.56 -37.35
CA ARG A 15 -12.99 1.64 -36.97
C ARG A 15 -13.68 2.00 -35.67
N PHE A 16 -12.94 2.59 -34.72
CA PHE A 16 -13.37 2.83 -33.35
C PHE A 16 -13.18 4.29 -32.89
N VAL A 17 -12.11 4.98 -33.32
CA VAL A 17 -11.81 6.33 -32.88
C VAL A 17 -12.83 7.32 -33.45
N ASN A 18 -13.32 8.25 -32.61
CA ASN A 18 -14.37 9.24 -32.95
C ASN A 18 -15.71 8.64 -33.39
N LYS A 19 -16.05 7.41 -32.95
CA LYS A 19 -17.37 6.80 -33.17
C LYS A 19 -18.05 6.54 -31.84
N GLY A 20 -19.37 6.74 -31.79
CA GLY A 20 -20.20 6.37 -30.67
C GLY A 20 -20.30 4.85 -30.54
N ILE A 21 -19.44 4.27 -29.72
CA ILE A 21 -19.44 2.83 -29.45
C ILE A 21 -20.15 2.60 -28.13
N VAL A 22 -21.12 1.70 -28.15
CA VAL A 22 -21.82 1.29 -26.91
C VAL A 22 -20.82 0.61 -25.96
N LYS A 23 -20.80 1.06 -24.72
CA LYS A 23 -20.02 0.43 -23.65
C LYS A 23 -20.42 -1.04 -23.50
N LYS A 24 -19.44 -1.92 -23.34
CA LYS A 24 -19.64 -3.38 -23.37
C LYS A 24 -20.65 -3.87 -22.32
N ASP A 25 -20.66 -3.23 -21.15
CA ASP A 25 -21.52 -3.52 -19.99
C ASP A 25 -22.71 -2.56 -19.84
N ALA A 26 -22.94 -1.64 -20.82
CA ALA A 26 -23.98 -0.63 -20.75
C ALA A 26 -25.38 -1.22 -20.48
N LYS A 27 -25.71 -2.34 -21.16
CA LYS A 27 -27.01 -3.02 -20.99
C LYS A 27 -27.18 -3.58 -19.58
N ALA A 28 -26.13 -4.18 -19.01
CA ALA A 28 -26.15 -4.71 -17.65
C ALA A 28 -26.32 -3.57 -16.62
N LEU A 29 -25.56 -2.48 -16.78
CA LEU A 29 -25.68 -1.30 -15.92
C LEU A 29 -27.08 -0.68 -15.96
N LEU A 30 -27.63 -0.49 -17.17
CA LEU A 30 -28.97 0.09 -17.34
C LEU A 30 -30.11 -0.80 -16.81
N SER A 31 -29.90 -2.13 -16.79
CA SER A 31 -30.89 -3.09 -16.26
C SER A 31 -30.71 -3.40 -14.78
N GLY A 32 -29.82 -2.71 -14.07
CA GLY A 32 -29.53 -2.96 -12.65
C GLY A 32 -28.88 -4.31 -12.39
N ARG A 33 -28.15 -4.86 -13.36
CA ARG A 33 -27.44 -6.15 -13.26
C ARG A 33 -25.91 -6.03 -13.47
N PRO A 34 -25.26 -4.97 -12.97
CA PRO A 34 -23.79 -4.97 -12.99
C PRO A 34 -23.29 -6.06 -12.07
N VAL A 35 -22.15 -6.63 -12.40
CA VAL A 35 -21.43 -7.60 -11.54
C VAL A 35 -20.11 -6.97 -11.13
N TYR A 36 -19.95 -6.76 -9.85
CA TYR A 36 -18.73 -6.26 -9.24
C TYR A 36 -18.00 -7.38 -8.50
N THR A 37 -16.79 -7.12 -8.07
CA THR A 37 -15.96 -8.12 -7.36
C THR A 37 -16.67 -8.69 -6.14
N ASP A 38 -17.35 -7.85 -5.36
CA ASP A 38 -18.05 -8.27 -4.16
C ASP A 38 -19.28 -9.17 -4.46
N ASP A 39 -19.90 -9.01 -5.65
CA ASP A 39 -21.05 -9.83 -6.08
C ASP A 39 -20.63 -11.28 -6.43
N ILE A 40 -19.36 -11.49 -6.77
CA ILE A 40 -18.80 -12.78 -7.17
C ILE A 40 -17.85 -13.37 -6.12
N ALA A 41 -17.64 -12.67 -5.01
CA ALA A 41 -16.82 -13.19 -3.93
C ALA A 41 -17.47 -14.45 -3.33
N PRO A 42 -16.75 -15.58 -3.17
CA PRO A 42 -17.27 -16.74 -2.48
C PRO A 42 -17.73 -16.41 -1.07
N SER A 43 -18.86 -16.99 -0.65
CA SER A 43 -19.47 -16.71 0.67
C SER A 43 -18.64 -17.19 1.86
N ASP A 44 -17.65 -18.03 1.61
CA ASP A 44 -16.70 -18.57 2.60
C ASP A 44 -15.33 -17.88 2.60
N CYS A 45 -15.18 -16.79 1.85
CA CYS A 45 -13.97 -15.98 1.90
C CYS A 45 -13.74 -15.40 3.29
N LEU A 46 -12.47 -15.41 3.70
CA LEU A 46 -12.05 -14.69 4.90
C LEU A 46 -12.00 -13.19 4.64
N VAL A 47 -12.41 -12.43 5.63
CA VAL A 47 -12.21 -10.97 5.68
C VAL A 47 -10.83 -10.69 6.24
N VAL A 48 -10.04 -9.89 5.51
CA VAL A 48 -8.69 -9.48 5.93
C VAL A 48 -8.65 -7.99 6.16
N LYS A 49 -8.16 -7.57 7.34
CA LYS A 49 -7.91 -6.16 7.66
C LYS A 49 -6.50 -5.94 8.17
N LEU A 50 -6.02 -4.72 7.99
CA LEU A 50 -4.72 -4.27 8.48
C LEU A 50 -4.88 -3.41 9.74
N LEU A 51 -4.19 -3.79 10.81
CA LEU A 51 -3.94 -2.88 11.92
C LEU A 51 -2.87 -1.90 11.47
N ARG A 52 -3.14 -0.61 11.62
CA ARG A 52 -2.25 0.46 11.17
C ARG A 52 -1.71 1.26 12.33
N SER A 53 -0.49 1.76 12.19
CA SER A 53 0.16 2.59 13.20
C SER A 53 -0.50 3.97 13.33
N PRO A 54 -0.73 4.46 14.55
CA PRO A 54 -1.12 5.84 14.80
C PRO A 54 0.07 6.81 14.82
N HIS A 55 1.30 6.29 14.75
CA HIS A 55 2.52 7.09 14.83
C HIS A 55 3.16 7.26 13.46
N ALA A 56 3.72 8.45 13.21
CA ALA A 56 4.43 8.75 11.98
C ALA A 56 5.85 8.19 11.95
N HIS A 57 6.48 8.03 13.13
CA HIS A 57 7.81 7.44 13.25
C HIS A 57 7.93 6.72 14.59
N ALA A 58 8.19 5.42 14.56
CA ALA A 58 8.29 4.62 15.77
C ALA A 58 8.98 3.27 15.53
N TRP A 59 9.44 2.62 16.58
CA TRP A 59 9.78 1.21 16.62
C TRP A 59 8.71 0.43 17.38
N ILE A 60 8.33 -0.73 16.90
CA ILE A 60 7.51 -1.68 17.64
C ILE A 60 8.43 -2.44 18.60
N GLU A 61 8.37 -2.11 19.90
CA GLU A 61 9.15 -2.81 20.92
C GLU A 61 8.55 -4.18 21.24
N ASP A 62 7.22 -4.26 21.27
CA ASP A 62 6.49 -5.51 21.50
C ASP A 62 5.11 -5.45 20.88
N ILE A 63 4.61 -6.61 20.46
CA ILE A 63 3.26 -6.81 19.95
C ILE A 63 2.68 -8.11 20.49
N SER A 64 1.52 -8.01 21.14
CA SER A 64 0.79 -9.15 21.70
C SER A 64 -0.51 -9.38 20.96
N THR A 65 -0.62 -10.55 20.32
CA THR A 65 -1.77 -10.99 19.52
C THR A 65 -2.62 -12.03 20.22
N ALA A 66 -2.17 -12.55 21.39
CA ALA A 66 -2.80 -13.67 22.09
C ALA A 66 -4.29 -13.45 22.44
N ALA A 67 -4.68 -12.21 22.77
CA ALA A 67 -6.07 -11.88 23.06
C ALA A 67 -6.91 -11.74 21.78
N ALA A 68 -6.32 -11.35 20.67
CA ALA A 68 -6.96 -11.26 19.37
C ALA A 68 -7.26 -12.65 18.79
N LEU A 69 -6.32 -13.58 18.89
CA LEU A 69 -6.48 -14.97 18.44
C LEU A 69 -7.58 -15.74 19.19
N LYS A 70 -7.96 -15.28 20.39
CA LYS A 70 -9.07 -15.88 21.17
C LYS A 70 -10.45 -15.36 20.76
N VAL A 71 -10.54 -14.42 19.83
CA VAL A 71 -11.83 -13.95 19.32
C VAL A 71 -12.44 -15.03 18.42
N PRO A 72 -13.68 -15.48 18.70
CA PRO A 72 -14.33 -16.49 17.85
C PRO A 72 -14.42 -16.01 16.40
N GLY A 73 -14.05 -16.86 15.47
CA GLY A 73 -14.06 -16.56 14.04
C GLY A 73 -12.75 -15.98 13.49
N ILE A 74 -11.73 -15.76 14.32
CA ILE A 74 -10.40 -15.38 13.85
C ILE A 74 -9.64 -16.64 13.45
N GLU A 75 -9.09 -16.63 12.23
CA GLU A 75 -8.30 -17.72 11.67
C GLU A 75 -6.80 -17.46 11.80
N ALA A 76 -6.35 -16.20 11.61
CA ALA A 76 -4.94 -15.85 11.73
C ALA A 76 -4.72 -14.38 12.09
N VAL A 77 -3.60 -14.12 12.75
CA VAL A 77 -3.05 -12.78 12.99
C VAL A 77 -1.56 -12.85 12.72
N PHE A 78 -1.09 -12.08 11.75
CA PHE A 78 0.32 -11.99 11.37
C PHE A 78 0.91 -10.65 11.80
N THR A 79 2.15 -10.70 12.26
CA THR A 79 2.96 -9.53 12.66
C THR A 79 4.28 -9.54 11.89
N TYR A 80 5.14 -8.56 12.11
CA TYR A 80 6.48 -8.54 11.53
C TYR A 80 7.31 -9.81 11.87
N LYS A 81 6.94 -10.54 12.93
CA LYS A 81 7.61 -11.80 13.34
C LYS A 81 7.23 -13.00 12.48
N ASP A 82 6.12 -12.90 11.76
CA ASP A 82 5.48 -14.02 11.07
C ASP A 82 5.62 -13.94 9.54
N VAL A 83 6.16 -12.84 9.03
CA VAL A 83 6.27 -12.58 7.58
C VAL A 83 7.72 -12.69 7.12
N PRO A 84 7.95 -12.99 5.82
CA PRO A 84 9.31 -13.03 5.28
C PRO A 84 10.00 -11.67 5.32
N GLU A 85 11.29 -11.64 5.65
CA GLU A 85 12.13 -10.45 5.60
C GLU A 85 12.60 -10.12 4.15
N LYS A 86 11.77 -10.45 3.17
CA LYS A 86 12.06 -10.14 1.77
C LYS A 86 11.50 -8.77 1.41
N ARG A 87 12.37 -7.88 1.00
CA ARG A 87 11.98 -6.55 0.51
C ARG A 87 11.40 -6.62 -0.88
N TYR A 88 10.51 -5.68 -1.18
CA TYR A 88 9.87 -5.49 -2.47
C TYR A 88 9.56 -4.01 -2.70
N THR A 89 9.28 -3.64 -3.94
CA THR A 89 8.74 -2.31 -4.26
C THR A 89 7.23 -2.35 -4.42
N GLN A 90 6.54 -1.31 -3.98
CA GLN A 90 5.11 -1.10 -4.26
C GLN A 90 4.86 -0.44 -5.62
N ALA A 91 5.88 0.15 -6.22
CA ALA A 91 5.84 0.55 -7.61
C ALA A 91 5.82 -0.71 -8.50
N GLY A 92 5.82 -0.62 -9.78
CA GLY A 92 5.82 -1.80 -10.64
C GLY A 92 4.95 -1.60 -11.87
N GLN A 93 4.97 -0.38 -12.38
CA GLN A 93 4.24 -0.02 -13.59
C GLN A 93 5.14 -0.01 -14.82
N THR A 94 6.45 -0.20 -14.64
CA THR A 94 7.46 -0.18 -15.72
C THR A 94 8.36 -1.41 -15.66
N PHE A 95 9.05 -1.68 -16.76
CA PHE A 95 10.09 -2.70 -16.83
C PHE A 95 11.30 -2.17 -17.60
N PRO A 96 12.54 -2.24 -17.06
CA PRO A 96 12.82 -2.63 -15.67
C PRO A 96 12.26 -1.61 -14.67
N GLU A 97 11.85 -2.09 -13.48
CA GLU A 97 11.33 -1.24 -12.43
C GLU A 97 12.47 -0.45 -11.78
N PRO A 98 12.45 0.91 -11.84
CA PRO A 98 13.53 1.73 -11.29
C PRO A 98 13.39 1.99 -9.78
N SER A 99 12.22 1.73 -9.20
CA SER A 99 11.95 2.01 -7.78
C SER A 99 12.71 1.04 -6.87
N PRO A 100 13.14 1.50 -5.69
CA PRO A 100 13.87 0.65 -4.76
C PRO A 100 12.97 -0.41 -4.12
N ASP A 101 13.54 -1.56 -3.79
CA ASP A 101 12.91 -2.56 -2.93
C ASP A 101 13.03 -2.12 -1.47
N ASP A 102 12.20 -1.18 -1.05
CA ASP A 102 12.26 -0.49 0.24
C ASP A 102 11.22 -0.96 1.25
N ARG A 103 10.33 -1.88 0.86
CA ARG A 103 9.22 -2.34 1.69
C ARG A 103 9.38 -3.76 2.17
N LEU A 104 8.99 -3.99 3.42
CA LEU A 104 8.61 -5.30 3.94
C LEU A 104 7.08 -5.41 3.98
N ILE A 105 6.56 -6.63 3.98
CA ILE A 105 5.11 -6.88 4.12
C ILE A 105 4.60 -6.27 5.43
N LEU A 106 5.29 -6.52 6.52
CA LEU A 106 5.14 -5.87 7.83
C LEU A 106 6.52 -5.56 8.35
N ASP A 107 6.73 -4.36 8.86
CA ASP A 107 8.02 -3.94 9.41
C ASP A 107 7.89 -3.63 10.92
N GLN A 108 8.98 -3.80 11.63
CA GLN A 108 9.11 -3.37 13.00
C GLN A 108 9.32 -1.84 13.09
N HIS A 109 9.91 -1.26 12.05
CA HIS A 109 10.15 0.18 11.93
C HIS A 109 8.97 0.85 11.23
N ILE A 110 8.24 1.66 11.95
CA ILE A 110 7.14 2.49 11.46
C ILE A 110 7.71 3.78 10.89
N ARG A 111 7.44 4.06 9.62
CA ARG A 111 8.00 5.20 8.88
C ARG A 111 6.99 6.26 8.50
N TYR A 112 5.68 5.96 8.61
CA TYR A 112 4.62 6.93 8.35
C TYR A 112 3.35 6.58 9.14
N ASN A 113 2.48 7.57 9.31
CA ASN A 113 1.17 7.35 9.93
C ASN A 113 0.31 6.44 9.04
N GLY A 114 -0.20 5.37 9.60
CA GLY A 114 -0.96 4.38 8.85
C GLY A 114 -0.12 3.22 8.30
N ASP A 115 1.15 3.13 8.64
CA ASP A 115 2.02 1.99 8.29
C ASP A 115 1.44 0.67 8.82
N PRO A 116 1.39 -0.41 8.03
CA PRO A 116 0.83 -1.70 8.46
C PRO A 116 1.62 -2.31 9.62
N VAL A 117 0.92 -2.70 10.69
CA VAL A 117 1.48 -3.28 11.92
C VAL A 117 1.16 -4.77 12.06
N ALA A 118 -0.06 -5.14 11.66
CA ALA A 118 -0.51 -6.53 11.68
C ALA A 118 -1.56 -6.78 10.60
N ILE A 119 -1.64 -8.03 10.14
CA ILE A 119 -2.66 -8.54 9.22
C ILE A 119 -3.56 -9.46 10.01
N ILE A 120 -4.87 -9.23 9.99
CA ILE A 120 -5.86 -10.02 10.71
C ILE A 120 -6.82 -10.64 9.70
N ALA A 121 -6.99 -11.96 9.77
CA ALA A 121 -7.91 -12.71 8.94
C ALA A 121 -8.97 -13.41 9.81
N GLY A 122 -10.22 -13.31 9.42
CA GLY A 122 -11.33 -13.92 10.14
C GLY A 122 -12.56 -14.09 9.27
N LYS A 123 -13.59 -14.78 9.80
CA LYS A 123 -14.79 -15.17 9.08
C LYS A 123 -15.67 -13.99 8.66
N ASP A 124 -15.66 -12.92 9.43
CA ASP A 124 -16.48 -11.74 9.16
C ASP A 124 -15.80 -10.47 9.67
N GLU A 125 -16.35 -9.34 9.25
CA GLU A 125 -15.84 -8.02 9.58
C GLU A 125 -15.92 -7.69 11.09
N ASN A 126 -16.93 -8.21 11.77
CA ASN A 126 -17.14 -7.95 13.20
C ASN A 126 -16.07 -8.64 14.03
N CYS A 127 -15.80 -9.94 13.79
CA CYS A 127 -14.78 -10.67 14.52
C CYS A 127 -13.37 -10.07 14.26
N VAL A 128 -13.06 -9.69 13.02
CA VAL A 128 -11.79 -9.04 12.69
C VAL A 128 -11.65 -7.69 13.40
N SER A 129 -12.71 -6.87 13.40
CA SER A 129 -12.69 -5.56 14.08
C SER A 129 -12.57 -5.69 15.60
N GLN A 130 -13.18 -6.71 16.20
CA GLN A 130 -13.00 -7.01 17.63
C GLN A 130 -11.59 -7.48 17.95
N ALA A 131 -11.02 -8.32 17.10
CA ALA A 131 -9.63 -8.79 17.25
C ALA A 131 -8.63 -7.65 17.16
N MET A 132 -8.80 -6.75 16.18
CA MET A 132 -7.94 -5.57 16.05
C MET A 132 -7.86 -4.74 17.33
N LYS A 133 -8.99 -4.54 18.02
CA LYS A 133 -9.05 -3.80 19.30
C LYS A 133 -8.34 -4.52 20.46
N ARG A 134 -8.11 -5.82 20.34
CA ARG A 134 -7.45 -6.64 21.37
C ARG A 134 -5.95 -6.83 21.15
N ILE A 135 -5.43 -6.42 20.00
CA ILE A 135 -3.99 -6.40 19.75
C ILE A 135 -3.38 -5.26 20.56
N LYS A 136 -2.38 -5.58 21.35
CA LYS A 136 -1.62 -4.59 22.12
C LYS A 136 -0.26 -4.39 21.47
N VAL A 137 0.05 -3.16 21.14
CA VAL A 137 1.35 -2.78 20.55
C VAL A 137 2.03 -1.79 21.46
N LYS A 138 3.28 -2.08 21.81
CA LYS A 138 4.15 -1.17 22.54
C LYS A 138 5.08 -0.49 21.56
N TYR A 139 4.95 0.82 21.42
CA TYR A 139 5.78 1.63 20.54
C TYR A 139 6.84 2.40 21.33
N LYS A 140 8.04 2.44 20.77
CA LYS A 140 9.03 3.48 21.09
C LYS A 140 8.85 4.56 20.02
N VAL A 141 8.15 5.63 20.40
CA VAL A 141 7.88 6.75 19.48
C VAL A 141 9.18 7.52 19.26
N LEU A 142 9.47 7.81 18.00
CA LEU A 142 10.62 8.58 17.54
C LEU A 142 10.15 9.94 17.03
N GLU A 143 11.10 10.86 16.92
CA GLU A 143 10.83 12.16 16.31
C GLU A 143 10.53 11.98 14.81
N PRO A 144 9.37 12.45 14.31
CA PRO A 144 9.03 12.34 12.90
C PRO A 144 9.58 13.50 12.10
N LEU A 145 9.94 13.23 10.84
CA LEU A 145 10.28 14.27 9.86
C LEU A 145 9.08 14.52 8.96
N LEU A 146 8.26 15.52 9.31
CA LEU A 146 6.99 15.80 8.63
C LEU A 146 7.08 16.91 7.58
N ASP A 147 8.11 17.73 7.65
CA ASP A 147 8.35 18.83 6.73
C ASP A 147 9.45 18.45 5.75
N PHE A 148 9.07 18.14 4.51
CA PHE A 148 10.02 17.70 3.48
C PHE A 148 11.06 18.77 3.13
N THR A 149 10.76 20.07 3.34
CA THR A 149 11.71 21.16 3.09
C THR A 149 12.90 21.14 4.04
N LYS A 150 12.74 20.45 5.18
CA LYS A 150 13.77 20.26 6.21
C LYS A 150 14.43 18.87 6.14
N ALA A 151 14.12 18.09 5.10
CA ALA A 151 14.61 16.71 4.99
C ALA A 151 16.09 16.64 4.62
N ILE A 152 16.54 17.49 3.71
CA ILE A 152 17.92 17.49 3.24
C ILE A 152 18.88 17.75 4.41
N ASP A 153 19.87 16.87 4.55
CA ASP A 153 20.92 16.91 5.57
C ASP A 153 20.37 16.90 7.02
N ASN A 154 19.11 16.45 7.22
CA ASN A 154 18.53 16.29 8.54
C ASN A 154 19.11 15.06 9.25
N PRO A 155 19.41 15.13 10.56
CA PRO A 155 19.91 13.98 11.31
C PRO A 155 18.90 12.85 11.46
N ILE A 156 17.60 13.11 11.27
CA ILE A 156 16.54 12.11 11.30
C ILE A 156 16.49 11.43 9.93
N ILE A 157 17.03 10.22 9.85
CA ILE A 157 17.02 9.40 8.63
C ILE A 157 15.92 8.37 8.74
N ILE A 158 14.96 8.40 7.81
CA ILE A 158 13.80 7.50 7.82
C ILE A 158 14.16 6.11 7.26
N HIS A 159 15.11 6.05 6.32
CA HIS A 159 15.62 4.83 5.72
C HIS A 159 17.12 4.70 5.99
N PRO A 160 17.54 4.28 7.21
CA PRO A 160 18.95 4.22 7.59
C PRO A 160 19.70 3.06 6.91
N GLU A 161 18.99 2.11 6.31
CA GLU A 161 19.59 0.98 5.63
C GLU A 161 20.07 1.40 4.24
N ASP A 162 21.36 1.44 4.05
CA ASP A 162 22.07 1.88 2.84
C ASP A 162 21.92 0.95 1.60
N ASN A 163 20.93 0.06 1.61
CA ASN A 163 20.83 -0.98 0.59
C ASN A 163 19.78 -0.71 -0.50
N TYR A 164 19.25 0.50 -0.59
CA TYR A 164 18.33 0.88 -1.64
C TYR A 164 19.09 1.25 -2.92
N VAL A 165 18.95 0.42 -3.93
CA VAL A 165 19.46 0.74 -5.26
C VAL A 165 18.35 1.43 -6.03
N VAL A 166 18.36 2.75 -6.08
CA VAL A 166 17.53 3.50 -7.02
C VAL A 166 18.23 3.49 -8.37
N LYS A 167 17.60 2.90 -9.36
CA LYS A 167 18.07 2.89 -10.75
C LYS A 167 17.54 4.12 -11.50
N SER A 168 17.71 5.29 -10.94
CA SER A 168 17.23 6.55 -11.48
C SER A 168 18.39 7.47 -11.78
N ASP A 169 18.32 8.23 -12.87
CA ASP A 169 19.32 9.25 -13.23
C ASP A 169 19.32 10.44 -12.25
N ILE A 170 18.29 10.54 -11.42
CA ILE A 170 18.18 11.60 -10.40
C ILE A 170 19.18 11.35 -9.26
N GLY A 171 19.58 10.10 -9.06
CA GLY A 171 20.41 9.68 -7.93
C GLY A 171 19.65 9.72 -6.59
N ASN A 172 20.28 9.16 -5.59
CA ASN A 172 19.82 9.23 -4.22
C ASN A 172 21.01 9.24 -3.26
N ASP A 173 20.86 9.89 -2.13
CA ASP A 173 21.78 9.81 -1.00
C ASP A 173 20.96 9.65 0.28
N VAL A 174 20.80 8.41 0.71
CA VAL A 174 19.98 8.06 1.89
C VAL A 174 20.50 8.72 3.17
N LYS A 175 21.85 8.94 3.27
CA LYS A 175 22.45 9.60 4.44
C LYS A 175 22.11 11.07 4.51
N ARG A 176 21.76 11.68 3.40
CA ARG A 176 21.33 13.07 3.32
C ARG A 176 19.83 13.23 3.18
N ASN A 177 19.05 12.15 3.25
CA ASN A 177 17.59 12.14 2.97
C ASN A 177 17.24 12.66 1.55
N ILE A 178 18.01 12.28 0.54
CA ILE A 178 17.79 12.64 -0.87
C ILE A 178 17.48 11.39 -1.69
#